data_e095043cdc2f1cefd17a0d1bb74bf58d
#
_entry.id   e095043cdc2f1cefd17a0d1bb74bf58d
#
_cell.length_a   1.000
_cell.length_b   1.000
_cell.length_c   1.000
_cell.angle_alpha   90.00
_cell.angle_beta   90.00
_cell.angle_gamma   90.00
#
_symmetry.space_group_name_H-M   'P 1'
#
loop_
_entity.id
_entity.type
_entity.pdbx_description
1 polymer ?
#
loop_
_entity_poly.entity_id
_entity_poly.type
_entity_poly.pdbx_seq_one_letter_code
_entity_poly.pdbx_strand_id
1 'polypeptide(L)'
;MKDKQIVDLYLERSESAIAETEKKYGRYCHYIAYQILENDEDAKEIVNDTYLKTWQTIPPKRPESLKPYVGMICRQLALNAYEEQHTQKRGQVALVLDEIAEILPGNDEDWDVVSGIVLNDLLNNFLRGLPQKTRNIFIRRYWYASSVAELAKEYSMKESAVAMLLLRTRNKLKTHLQKEGFNV
;
A
#
# COMPACT_ATOMS: atom_id res chain seq x y z
N MET A 1 -8.48 -17.21 13.68
CA MET A 1 -8.50 -18.16 12.53
C MET A 1 -7.26 -17.93 11.63
N LYS A 2 -6.76 -18.95 10.90
CA LYS A 2 -5.67 -18.79 9.91
C LYS A 2 -6.21 -18.19 8.63
N ASP A 3 -5.38 -17.44 7.86
CA ASP A 3 -5.81 -16.78 6.60
C ASP A 3 -6.45 -17.76 5.63
N LYS A 4 -5.83 -18.91 5.41
CA LYS A 4 -6.36 -19.94 4.51
C LYS A 4 -7.81 -20.32 4.86
N GLN A 5 -8.11 -20.50 6.15
CA GLN A 5 -9.46 -20.86 6.60
C GLN A 5 -10.46 -19.74 6.33
N ILE A 6 -10.05 -18.47 6.49
CA ILE A 6 -10.93 -17.32 6.17
C ILE A 6 -11.16 -17.24 4.65
N VAL A 7 -10.13 -17.47 3.84
CA VAL A 7 -10.26 -17.52 2.38
C VAL A 7 -11.19 -18.67 1.95
N ASP A 8 -11.10 -19.84 2.58
CA ASP A 8 -12.00 -20.95 2.30
C ASP A 8 -13.46 -20.59 2.61
N LEU A 9 -13.75 -19.87 3.71
CA LEU A 9 -15.09 -19.34 4.00
C LEU A 9 -15.60 -18.36 2.90
N TYR A 10 -14.75 -17.52 2.36
CA TYR A 10 -15.12 -16.65 1.21
C TYR A 10 -15.46 -17.48 -0.02
N LEU A 11 -14.68 -18.52 -0.30
CA LEU A 11 -14.93 -19.43 -1.45
C LEU A 11 -16.24 -20.19 -1.30
N GLU A 12 -16.60 -20.56 -0.08
CA GLU A 12 -17.86 -21.22 0.30
C GLU A 12 -19.04 -20.23 0.36
N ARG A 13 -18.82 -18.93 0.12
CA ARG A 13 -19.83 -17.87 0.27
C ARG A 13 -20.46 -17.84 1.67
N SER A 14 -19.70 -18.16 2.70
CA SER A 14 -20.13 -18.04 4.08
C SER A 14 -19.95 -16.61 4.59
N GLU A 15 -21.03 -15.97 5.05
CA GLU A 15 -20.98 -14.59 5.60
C GLU A 15 -20.04 -14.47 6.81
N SER A 16 -19.76 -15.57 7.51
CA SER A 16 -18.78 -15.60 8.60
C SER A 16 -17.38 -15.19 8.16
N ALA A 17 -17.06 -15.28 6.86
CA ALA A 17 -15.79 -14.79 6.30
C ALA A 17 -15.56 -13.31 6.59
N ILE A 18 -16.61 -12.49 6.47
CA ILE A 18 -16.56 -11.04 6.73
C ILE A 18 -16.26 -10.80 8.21
N ALA A 19 -17.01 -11.43 9.12
CA ALA A 19 -16.84 -11.28 10.55
C ALA A 19 -15.43 -11.71 11.02
N GLU A 20 -14.90 -12.82 10.48
CA GLU A 20 -13.54 -13.27 10.80
C GLU A 20 -12.46 -12.37 10.22
N THR A 21 -12.69 -11.75 9.05
CA THR A 21 -11.80 -10.75 8.47
C THR A 21 -11.78 -9.48 9.31
N GLU A 22 -12.94 -8.97 9.69
CA GLU A 22 -13.08 -7.81 10.58
C GLU A 22 -12.37 -8.03 11.91
N LYS A 23 -12.64 -9.16 12.58
CA LYS A 23 -12.00 -9.51 13.84
C LYS A 23 -10.48 -9.53 13.74
N LYS A 24 -9.94 -10.00 12.63
CA LYS A 24 -8.50 -10.20 12.46
C LYS A 24 -7.80 -8.97 11.90
N TYR A 25 -8.42 -8.26 10.96
CA TYR A 25 -7.77 -7.20 10.18
C TYR A 25 -8.48 -5.85 10.25
N GLY A 26 -9.58 -5.71 10.97
CA GLY A 26 -10.34 -4.46 11.07
C GLY A 26 -9.48 -3.29 11.54
N ARG A 27 -8.70 -3.48 12.62
CA ARG A 27 -7.79 -2.43 13.11
C ARG A 27 -6.68 -2.08 12.11
N TYR A 28 -6.20 -3.05 11.38
CA TYR A 28 -5.17 -2.85 10.34
C TYR A 28 -5.72 -2.06 9.15
N CYS A 29 -6.90 -2.41 8.64
CA CYS A 29 -7.57 -1.68 7.57
C CYS A 29 -7.94 -0.26 8.02
N HIS A 30 -8.49 -0.10 9.21
CA HIS A 30 -8.81 1.21 9.77
C HIS A 30 -7.56 2.11 9.89
N TYR A 31 -6.45 1.56 10.36
CA TYR A 31 -5.19 2.30 10.42
C TYR A 31 -4.75 2.78 9.03
N ILE A 32 -4.82 1.93 7.99
CA ILE A 32 -4.48 2.31 6.61
C ILE A 32 -5.39 3.45 6.13
N ALA A 33 -6.70 3.28 6.25
CA ALA A 33 -7.68 4.27 5.79
C ALA A 33 -7.50 5.61 6.53
N TYR A 34 -7.34 5.57 7.85
CA TYR A 34 -7.16 6.77 8.66
C TYR A 34 -5.86 7.52 8.33
N GLN A 35 -4.75 6.81 8.03
CA GLN A 35 -3.50 7.46 7.62
C GLN A 35 -3.60 8.21 6.30
N ILE A 36 -4.58 7.89 5.46
CA ILE A 36 -4.82 8.53 4.17
C ILE A 36 -5.85 9.64 4.29
N LEU A 37 -6.97 9.37 4.98
CA LEU A 37 -8.14 10.25 5.02
C LEU A 37 -8.13 11.24 6.19
N GLU A 38 -7.39 10.95 7.26
CA GLU A 38 -7.33 11.73 8.51
C GLU A 38 -8.71 11.99 9.15
N ASN A 39 -9.71 11.18 8.80
CA ASN A 39 -11.09 11.23 9.30
C ASN A 39 -11.52 9.83 9.73
N ASP A 40 -12.05 9.71 10.96
CA ASP A 40 -12.41 8.42 11.55
C ASP A 40 -13.69 7.82 10.93
N GLU A 41 -14.67 8.65 10.59
CA GLU A 41 -15.92 8.18 9.97
C GLU A 41 -15.66 7.70 8.54
N ASP A 42 -14.93 8.48 7.75
CA ASP A 42 -14.54 8.09 6.38
C ASP A 42 -13.68 6.82 6.42
N ALA A 43 -12.77 6.70 7.39
CA ALA A 43 -11.96 5.50 7.55
C ALA A 43 -12.81 4.25 7.86
N LYS A 44 -13.85 4.37 8.68
CA LYS A 44 -14.80 3.27 8.96
C LYS A 44 -15.58 2.87 7.73
N GLU A 45 -16.03 3.83 6.93
CA GLU A 45 -16.72 3.58 5.67
C GLU A 45 -15.83 2.78 4.71
N ILE A 46 -14.59 3.21 4.50
CA ILE A 46 -13.62 2.50 3.66
C ILE A 46 -13.34 1.08 4.18
N VAL A 47 -13.32 0.87 5.48
CA VAL A 47 -13.15 -0.48 6.05
C VAL A 47 -14.32 -1.39 5.67
N ASN A 48 -15.57 -0.90 5.75
CA ASN A 48 -16.75 -1.64 5.33
C ASN A 48 -16.72 -1.96 3.83
N ASP A 49 -16.37 -0.97 3.01
CA ASP A 49 -16.21 -1.15 1.56
C ASP A 49 -15.11 -2.15 1.22
N THR A 50 -14.04 -2.20 2.02
CA THR A 50 -12.98 -3.19 1.88
C THR A 50 -13.52 -4.61 2.06
N TYR A 51 -14.39 -4.83 3.03
CA TYR A 51 -15.01 -6.16 3.24
C TYR A 51 -15.94 -6.52 2.08
N LEU A 52 -16.77 -5.58 1.63
CA LEU A 52 -17.63 -5.78 0.48
C LEU A 52 -16.82 -6.11 -0.78
N LYS A 53 -15.76 -5.36 -1.05
CA LYS A 53 -14.89 -5.60 -2.21
C LYS A 53 -14.16 -6.93 -2.12
N THR A 54 -13.72 -7.31 -0.93
CA THR A 54 -13.11 -8.62 -0.68
C THR A 54 -14.10 -9.75 -0.98
N TRP A 55 -15.34 -9.63 -0.50
CA TRP A 55 -16.43 -10.55 -0.78
C TRP A 55 -16.73 -10.68 -2.28
N GLN A 56 -16.71 -9.58 -3.02
CA GLN A 56 -16.97 -9.57 -4.46
C GLN A 56 -15.82 -10.20 -5.27
N THR A 57 -14.60 -10.13 -4.78
CA THR A 57 -13.41 -10.55 -5.52
C THR A 57 -12.93 -11.96 -5.18
N ILE A 58 -13.36 -12.52 -4.06
CA ILE A 58 -13.14 -13.92 -3.68
C ILE A 58 -14.50 -14.65 -3.68
N PRO A 59 -14.76 -15.66 -4.55
CA PRO A 59 -14.00 -16.03 -5.72
C PRO A 59 -14.14 -15.03 -6.89
N PRO A 60 -13.40 -15.13 -8.00
CA PRO A 60 -12.49 -16.24 -8.36
C PRO A 60 -11.09 -16.15 -7.77
N LYS A 61 -10.68 -15.00 -7.23
CA LYS A 61 -9.34 -14.85 -6.64
C LYS A 61 -9.20 -15.71 -5.38
N ARG A 62 -8.00 -16.28 -5.21
CA ARG A 62 -7.66 -17.08 -4.03
C ARG A 62 -6.32 -16.62 -3.46
N PRO A 63 -6.29 -15.53 -2.66
CA PRO A 63 -5.04 -15.01 -2.11
C PRO A 63 -4.42 -16.01 -1.12
N GLU A 64 -3.11 -16.20 -1.20
CA GLU A 64 -2.35 -17.02 -0.26
C GLU A 64 -2.27 -16.38 1.13
N SER A 65 -2.18 -15.04 1.17
CA SER A 65 -2.19 -14.25 2.39
C SER A 65 -3.28 -13.19 2.33
N LEU A 66 -4.19 -13.22 3.30
CA LEU A 66 -5.33 -12.30 3.32
C LEU A 66 -4.92 -10.89 3.78
N LYS A 67 -3.91 -10.77 4.66
CA LYS A 67 -3.47 -9.48 5.19
C LYS A 67 -3.04 -8.47 4.11
N PRO A 68 -2.07 -8.78 3.23
CA PRO A 68 -1.69 -7.86 2.16
C PRO A 68 -2.83 -7.64 1.17
N TYR A 69 -3.66 -8.64 0.93
CA TYR A 69 -4.78 -8.56 0.01
C TYR A 69 -5.82 -7.52 0.45
N VAL A 70 -6.32 -7.62 1.69
CA VAL A 70 -7.28 -6.63 2.23
C VAL A 70 -6.63 -5.26 2.43
N GLY A 71 -5.35 -5.21 2.79
CA GLY A 71 -4.60 -3.97 2.93
C GLY A 71 -4.47 -3.20 1.62
N MET A 72 -4.26 -3.90 0.51
CA MET A 72 -4.18 -3.31 -0.83
C MET A 72 -5.55 -2.78 -1.30
N ILE A 73 -6.63 -3.55 -1.08
CA ILE A 73 -8.00 -3.10 -1.38
C ILE A 73 -8.34 -1.85 -0.57
N CYS A 74 -8.12 -1.89 0.75
CA CYS A 74 -8.37 -0.77 1.65
C CYS A 74 -7.62 0.50 1.24
N ARG A 75 -6.32 0.35 0.96
CA ARG A 75 -5.49 1.46 0.47
C ARG A 75 -6.05 2.07 -0.82
N GLN A 76 -6.40 1.24 -1.80
CA GLN A 76 -6.93 1.71 -3.08
C GLN A 76 -8.24 2.49 -2.90
N LEU A 77 -9.16 1.97 -2.08
CA LEU A 77 -10.43 2.65 -1.80
C LEU A 77 -10.20 3.97 -1.06
N ALA A 78 -9.31 3.99 -0.07
CA ALA A 78 -8.98 5.21 0.67
C ALA A 78 -8.34 6.28 -0.22
N LEU A 79 -7.44 5.90 -1.14
CA LEU A 79 -6.82 6.84 -2.08
C LEU A 79 -7.84 7.40 -3.07
N ASN A 80 -8.76 6.59 -3.56
CA ASN A 80 -9.84 7.07 -4.44
C ASN A 80 -10.74 8.08 -3.71
N ALA A 81 -11.17 7.76 -2.49
CA ALA A 81 -11.97 8.66 -1.66
C ALA A 81 -11.22 9.98 -1.35
N TYR A 82 -9.93 9.90 -1.06
CA TYR A 82 -9.09 11.09 -0.86
C TYR A 82 -9.06 11.99 -2.09
N GLU A 83 -8.88 11.44 -3.28
CA GLU A 83 -8.88 12.22 -4.54
C GLU A 83 -10.25 12.84 -4.85
N GLU A 84 -11.34 12.13 -4.55
CA GLU A 84 -12.71 12.64 -4.73
C GLU A 84 -12.99 13.83 -3.81
N GLN A 85 -12.57 13.75 -2.54
CA GLN A 85 -12.76 14.82 -1.55
C GLN A 85 -11.86 16.04 -1.79
N HIS A 86 -10.69 15.84 -2.40
CA HIS A 86 -9.68 16.89 -2.57
C HIS A 86 -9.49 17.26 -4.04
N THR A 87 -10.48 17.91 -4.63
CA THR A 87 -10.44 18.34 -6.05
C THR A 87 -9.22 19.18 -6.44
N GLN A 88 -8.65 19.96 -5.51
CA GLN A 88 -7.42 20.73 -5.73
C GLN A 88 -6.14 19.88 -5.69
N LYS A 89 -6.21 18.67 -5.15
CA LYS A 89 -5.10 17.70 -5.03
C LYS A 89 -5.27 16.52 -6.01
N ARG A 90 -6.20 16.63 -6.96
CA ARG A 90 -6.35 15.62 -8.03
C ARG A 90 -5.02 15.42 -8.74
N GLY A 91 -4.64 14.19 -8.91
CA GLY A 91 -3.36 13.82 -9.54
C GLY A 91 -2.20 13.64 -8.55
N GLN A 92 -2.35 13.94 -7.25
CA GLN A 92 -1.28 13.69 -6.27
C GLN A 92 -0.95 12.19 -6.17
N VAL A 93 -1.97 11.33 -6.16
CA VAL A 93 -1.77 9.87 -6.14
C VAL A 93 -1.11 9.42 -7.44
N ALA A 94 -1.56 9.92 -8.60
CA ALA A 94 -0.94 9.63 -9.88
C ALA A 94 0.54 10.05 -9.90
N LEU A 95 0.85 11.27 -9.45
CA LEU A 95 2.23 11.74 -9.35
C LEU A 95 3.11 10.83 -8.47
N VAL A 96 2.59 10.38 -7.33
CA VAL A 96 3.31 9.46 -6.43
C VAL A 96 3.54 8.10 -7.09
N LEU A 97 2.54 7.60 -7.81
CA LEU A 97 2.65 6.35 -8.54
C LEU A 97 3.65 6.45 -9.69
N ASP A 98 3.65 7.55 -10.44
CA ASP A 98 4.61 7.82 -11.50
C ASP A 98 6.05 7.88 -10.96
N GLU A 99 6.27 8.61 -9.85
CA GLU A 99 7.59 8.68 -9.21
C GLU A 99 8.16 7.31 -8.83
N ILE A 100 7.33 6.36 -8.39
CA ILE A 100 7.78 5.03 -7.97
C ILE A 100 7.82 4.06 -9.15
N ALA A 101 6.95 4.24 -10.15
CA ALA A 101 6.93 3.41 -11.35
C ALA A 101 8.23 3.50 -12.16
N GLU A 102 8.90 4.66 -12.14
CA GLU A 102 10.21 4.85 -12.78
C GLU A 102 11.32 3.93 -12.25
N ILE A 103 11.13 3.35 -11.07
CA ILE A 103 12.14 2.55 -10.37
C ILE A 103 11.67 1.15 -9.99
N LEU A 104 10.44 0.79 -10.30
CA LEU A 104 9.94 -0.57 -10.14
C LEU A 104 9.98 -1.28 -11.49
N PRO A 105 10.27 -2.59 -11.51
CA PRO A 105 10.19 -3.37 -12.73
C PRO A 105 8.80 -3.23 -13.34
N GLY A 106 8.71 -3.04 -14.66
CA GLY A 106 7.43 -3.05 -15.37
C GLY A 106 6.67 -4.35 -15.17
N ASN A 107 5.34 -4.30 -15.33
CA ASN A 107 4.52 -5.52 -15.42
C ASN A 107 4.72 -6.12 -16.82
N ASP A 108 5.87 -6.75 -17.08
CA ASP A 108 6.06 -7.55 -18.28
C ASP A 108 5.16 -8.79 -18.19
N GLU A 109 4.68 -9.29 -19.33
CA GLU A 109 3.80 -10.47 -19.41
C GLU A 109 4.42 -11.74 -18.78
N ASP A 110 5.73 -11.74 -18.54
CA ASP A 110 6.50 -12.83 -17.93
C ASP A 110 6.60 -12.76 -16.39
N TRP A 111 5.90 -11.80 -15.74
CA TRP A 111 5.89 -11.69 -14.28
C TRP A 111 5.07 -12.82 -13.63
N ASP A 112 5.77 -13.83 -13.18
CA ASP A 112 5.16 -14.92 -12.43
C ASP A 112 5.02 -14.59 -10.91
N VAL A 113 4.31 -15.45 -10.19
CA VAL A 113 4.10 -15.33 -8.75
C VAL A 113 5.43 -15.32 -7.97
N VAL A 114 6.44 -16.03 -8.47
CA VAL A 114 7.75 -16.15 -7.84
C VAL A 114 8.49 -14.81 -7.90
N SER A 115 8.47 -14.14 -9.05
CA SER A 115 9.06 -12.80 -9.22
C SER A 115 8.42 -11.77 -8.29
N GLY A 116 7.09 -11.83 -8.10
CA GLY A 116 6.38 -10.97 -7.15
C GLY A 116 6.78 -11.21 -5.69
N ILE A 117 7.01 -12.46 -5.29
CA ILE A 117 7.46 -12.81 -3.92
C ILE A 117 8.89 -12.30 -3.70
N VAL A 118 9.80 -12.54 -4.66
CA VAL A 118 11.20 -12.09 -4.58
C VAL A 118 11.28 -10.57 -4.49
N LEU A 119 10.53 -9.84 -5.32
CA LEU A 119 10.49 -8.37 -5.26
C LEU A 119 9.98 -7.87 -3.91
N ASN A 120 8.93 -8.49 -3.37
CA ASN A 120 8.39 -8.10 -2.07
C ASN A 120 9.42 -8.27 -0.94
N ASP A 121 10.17 -9.36 -0.94
CA ASP A 121 11.22 -9.61 0.04
C ASP A 121 12.39 -8.63 -0.11
N LEU A 122 12.80 -8.31 -1.33
CA LEU A 122 13.84 -7.31 -1.60
C LEU A 122 13.42 -5.91 -1.15
N LEU A 123 12.18 -5.49 -1.43
CA LEU A 123 11.65 -4.21 -0.96
C LEU A 123 11.61 -4.16 0.57
N ASN A 124 11.16 -5.23 1.23
CA ASN A 124 11.13 -5.31 2.68
C ASN A 124 12.53 -5.24 3.29
N ASN A 125 13.50 -5.95 2.71
CA ASN A 125 14.89 -5.93 3.16
C ASN A 125 15.53 -4.55 2.97
N PHE A 126 15.31 -3.92 1.81
CA PHE A 126 15.74 -2.55 1.54
C PHE A 126 15.18 -1.57 2.59
N LEU A 127 13.87 -1.61 2.82
CA LEU A 127 13.23 -0.73 3.80
C LEU A 127 13.75 -0.94 5.22
N ARG A 128 14.01 -2.19 5.63
CA ARG A 128 14.60 -2.49 6.95
C ARG A 128 16.01 -1.94 7.10
N GLY A 129 16.78 -1.87 6.02
CA GLY A 129 18.14 -1.31 6.00
C GLY A 129 18.18 0.22 6.06
N LEU A 130 17.06 0.92 5.85
CA LEU A 130 17.02 2.38 5.94
C LEU A 130 16.97 2.87 7.39
N PRO A 131 17.58 4.05 7.70
CA PRO A 131 17.35 4.75 8.95
C PRO A 131 15.85 4.97 9.18
N GLN A 132 15.40 4.84 10.42
CA GLN A 132 13.96 4.87 10.76
C GLN A 132 13.23 6.09 10.19
N LYS A 133 13.80 7.29 10.31
CA LYS A 133 13.21 8.54 9.79
C LYS A 133 13.05 8.47 8.26
N THR A 134 14.08 8.05 7.53
CA THR A 134 14.07 7.92 6.07
C THR A 134 13.03 6.89 5.61
N ARG A 135 13.00 5.74 6.28
CA ARG A 135 12.02 4.67 6.01
C ARG A 135 10.59 5.16 6.20
N ASN A 136 10.30 5.85 7.30
CA ASN A 136 8.97 6.36 7.59
C ASN A 136 8.53 7.40 6.54
N ILE A 137 9.39 8.36 6.19
CA ILE A 137 9.12 9.35 5.14
C ILE A 137 8.85 8.66 3.80
N PHE A 138 9.65 7.65 3.44
CA PHE A 138 9.48 6.90 2.21
C PHE A 138 8.14 6.14 2.16
N ILE A 139 7.79 5.43 3.26
CA ILE A 139 6.50 4.72 3.37
C ILE A 139 5.33 5.71 3.32
N ARG A 140 5.42 6.83 4.05
CA ARG A 140 4.36 7.86 4.03
C ARG A 140 4.14 8.41 2.62
N ARG A 141 5.21 8.67 1.86
CA ARG A 141 5.12 9.15 0.49
C ARG A 141 4.48 8.13 -0.44
N TYR A 142 5.03 6.90 -0.51
CA TYR A 142 4.69 5.93 -1.55
C TYR A 142 3.56 4.97 -1.18
N TRP A 143 3.35 4.73 0.10
CA TRP A 143 2.25 3.88 0.55
C TRP A 143 0.99 4.68 0.89
N TYR A 144 1.13 5.82 1.57
CA TYR A 144 0.01 6.65 2.00
C TYR A 144 -0.22 7.88 1.11
N ALA A 145 0.57 8.08 0.06
CA ALA A 145 0.51 9.19 -0.88
C ALA A 145 0.62 10.58 -0.23
N SER A 146 1.30 10.70 0.92
CA SER A 146 1.51 11.99 1.59
C SER A 146 2.28 12.95 0.68
N SER A 147 1.89 14.23 0.67
CA SER A 147 2.60 15.26 -0.08
C SER A 147 3.95 15.60 0.56
N VAL A 148 4.86 16.17 -0.23
CA VAL A 148 6.16 16.66 0.28
C VAL A 148 5.95 17.74 1.35
N ALA A 149 4.94 18.60 1.20
CA ALA A 149 4.60 19.65 2.15
C ALA A 149 4.12 19.07 3.50
N GLU A 150 3.23 18.07 3.47
CA GLU A 150 2.78 17.37 4.67
C GLU A 150 3.94 16.70 5.42
N LEU A 151 4.79 15.99 4.67
CA LEU A 151 5.99 15.34 5.24
C LEU A 151 6.98 16.37 5.82
N ALA A 152 7.18 17.50 5.14
CA ALA A 152 8.04 18.57 5.62
C ALA A 152 7.52 19.14 6.96
N LYS A 153 6.23 19.35 7.08
CA LYS A 153 5.58 19.80 8.31
C LYS A 153 5.70 18.74 9.42
N GLU A 154 5.33 17.49 9.15
CA GLU A 154 5.34 16.39 10.13
C GLU A 154 6.73 16.14 10.70
N TYR A 155 7.77 16.15 9.84
CA TYR A 155 9.14 15.85 10.24
C TYR A 155 9.99 17.08 10.56
N SER A 156 9.39 18.29 10.59
CA SER A 156 10.06 19.57 10.82
C SER A 156 11.27 19.76 9.89
N MET A 157 11.06 19.53 8.60
CA MET A 157 12.06 19.66 7.55
C MET A 157 11.64 20.69 6.50
N LYS A 158 12.61 21.18 5.72
CA LYS A 158 12.29 21.95 4.50
C LYS A 158 11.77 20.99 3.40
N GLU A 159 10.82 21.44 2.59
CA GLU A 159 10.29 20.63 1.48
C GLU A 159 11.41 20.16 0.53
N SER A 160 12.37 21.05 0.23
CA SER A 160 13.53 20.69 -0.59
C SER A 160 14.39 19.58 0.02
N ALA A 161 14.48 19.54 1.34
CA ALA A 161 15.22 18.48 2.04
C ALA A 161 14.47 17.15 1.98
N VAL A 162 13.13 17.15 2.12
CA VAL A 162 12.29 15.97 1.96
C VAL A 162 12.36 15.45 0.52
N ALA A 163 12.20 16.33 -0.48
CA ALA A 163 12.29 15.95 -1.90
C ALA A 163 13.65 15.31 -2.23
N MET A 164 14.74 15.90 -1.75
CA MET A 164 16.09 15.36 -1.95
C MET A 164 16.29 14.01 -1.25
N LEU A 165 15.74 13.84 -0.04
CA LEU A 165 15.78 12.57 0.69
C LEU A 165 15.04 11.48 -0.09
N LEU A 166 13.85 11.78 -0.59
CA LEU A 166 13.05 10.85 -1.39
C LEU A 166 13.78 10.46 -2.68
N LEU A 167 14.31 11.45 -3.43
CA LEU A 167 15.09 11.20 -4.65
C LEU A 167 16.29 10.28 -4.39
N ARG A 168 17.09 10.58 -3.37
CA ARG A 168 18.26 9.75 -2.99
C ARG A 168 17.85 8.34 -2.59
N THR A 169 16.71 8.20 -1.91
CA THR A 169 16.22 6.89 -1.47
C THR A 169 15.70 6.08 -2.65
N ARG A 170 14.99 6.71 -3.60
CA ARG A 170 14.61 6.06 -4.87
C ARG A 170 15.82 5.56 -5.65
N ASN A 171 16.84 6.39 -5.82
CA ASN A 171 18.05 6.01 -6.54
C ASN A 171 18.78 4.83 -5.84
N LYS A 172 18.80 4.79 -4.51
CA LYS A 172 19.34 3.64 -3.77
C LYS A 172 18.50 2.39 -4.00
N LEU A 173 17.17 2.50 -4.01
CA LEU A 173 16.29 1.38 -4.28
C LEU A 173 16.51 0.85 -5.71
N LYS A 174 16.56 1.74 -6.70
CA LYS A 174 16.87 1.38 -8.09
C LYS A 174 18.18 0.59 -8.19
N THR A 175 19.24 1.11 -7.60
CA THR A 175 20.54 0.42 -7.58
C THR A 175 20.48 -0.92 -6.86
N HIS A 176 19.68 -1.02 -5.79
CA HIS A 176 19.51 -2.29 -5.07
C HIS A 176 18.81 -3.33 -5.94
N LEU A 177 17.72 -2.95 -6.60
CA LEU A 177 16.98 -3.84 -7.49
C LEU A 177 17.83 -4.28 -8.70
N GLN A 178 18.60 -3.37 -9.30
CA GLN A 178 19.51 -3.70 -10.41
C GLN A 178 20.58 -4.72 -10.01
N LYS A 179 21.13 -4.63 -8.80
CA LYS A 179 22.11 -5.61 -8.28
C LYS A 179 21.52 -7.00 -8.10
N GLU A 180 20.23 -7.08 -7.82
CA GLU A 180 19.49 -8.34 -7.67
C GLU A 180 18.92 -8.85 -9.01
N GLY A 181 19.30 -8.22 -10.13
CA GLY A 181 18.97 -8.67 -11.47
C GLY A 181 17.64 -8.14 -12.04
N PHE A 182 17.00 -7.20 -11.38
CA PHE A 182 15.80 -6.57 -11.91
C PHE A 182 16.15 -5.47 -12.92
N ASN A 183 15.45 -5.47 -14.04
CA ASN A 183 15.58 -4.45 -15.09
C ASN A 183 14.69 -3.24 -14.73
N VAL A 184 15.28 -2.17 -14.21
CA VAL A 184 14.58 -0.98 -13.69
C VAL A 184 15.28 0.31 -14.08
#